data_75bb1ca686bad1db4cc4323a11188226
#
_entry.id   75bb1ca686bad1db4cc4323a11188226
#
_cell.length_a   1.000
_cell.length_b   1.000
_cell.length_c   1.000
_cell.angle_alpha   90.00
_cell.angle_beta   90.00
_cell.angle_gamma   90.00
#
_symmetry.space_group_name_H-M   'P 1'
#
loop_
_entity.id
_entity.type
_entity.pdbx_description
1 polymer ?
#
loop_
_entity_poly.entity_id
_entity_poly.type
_entity_poly.pdbx_seq_one_letter_code
_entity_poly.pdbx_strand_id
1 'polypeptide(L)'
;MIQTEADCLFCRIVRGEIPAKLIYRNDHVVAFRDITPVAPQHLLIIPLKHIASLNDLAPEDESIAGHILLAAGIVAEIVGLRESGYRLVFNTGQDALQSVLHIHAHLLGGTRMGWPPFSGAAAVHG
;
A
#
# COMPACT_ATOMS: atom_id res chain seq x y z
N MET A 1 -14.86 0.92 -15.83
CA MET A 1 -15.35 -0.20 -15.02
C MET A 1 -14.18 -0.80 -14.25
N ILE A 2 -14.38 -1.04 -12.97
CA ILE A 2 -13.36 -1.63 -12.12
C ILE A 2 -13.30 -3.14 -12.36
N GLN A 3 -12.10 -3.65 -12.67
CA GLN A 3 -11.86 -5.09 -12.75
C GLN A 3 -11.48 -5.60 -11.37
N THR A 4 -12.26 -6.54 -10.84
CA THR A 4 -12.00 -7.13 -9.53
C THR A 4 -12.01 -8.65 -9.65
N GLU A 5 -11.30 -9.31 -8.73
CA GLU A 5 -11.34 -10.76 -8.61
C GLU A 5 -12.12 -11.17 -7.38
N ALA A 6 -12.96 -12.20 -7.54
CA ALA A 6 -13.89 -12.61 -6.49
C ALA A 6 -13.18 -13.01 -5.20
N ASP A 7 -12.01 -13.64 -5.31
CA ASP A 7 -11.28 -14.16 -4.15
C ASP A 7 -10.28 -13.17 -3.57
N CYS A 8 -10.10 -12.01 -4.20
CA CYS A 8 -9.14 -11.02 -3.73
C CYS A 8 -9.68 -10.28 -2.51
N LEU A 9 -8.95 -10.35 -1.41
CA LEU A 9 -9.32 -9.67 -0.16
C LEU A 9 -9.51 -8.17 -0.40
N PHE A 10 -8.57 -7.54 -1.12
CA PHE A 10 -8.62 -6.09 -1.34
C PHE A 10 -9.71 -5.70 -2.34
N CYS A 11 -9.97 -6.52 -3.34
CA CYS A 11 -11.12 -6.29 -4.22
C CYS A 11 -12.42 -6.31 -3.42
N ARG A 12 -12.52 -7.18 -2.44
CA ARG A 12 -13.70 -7.28 -1.58
C ARG A 12 -13.83 -6.04 -0.68
N ILE A 13 -12.71 -5.49 -0.22
CA ILE A 13 -12.71 -4.21 0.52
C ILE A 13 -13.18 -3.08 -0.40
N VAL A 14 -12.67 -3.03 -1.63
CA VAL A 14 -13.10 -2.03 -2.63
C VAL A 14 -14.61 -2.06 -2.84
N ARG A 15 -15.18 -3.26 -2.89
CA ARG A 15 -16.64 -3.44 -3.09
C ARG A 15 -17.46 -3.24 -1.82
N GLY A 16 -16.83 -3.03 -0.67
CA GLY A 16 -17.52 -2.87 0.60
C GLY A 16 -18.03 -4.17 1.20
N GLU A 17 -17.56 -5.32 0.73
CA GLU A 17 -17.97 -6.64 1.24
C GLU A 17 -17.29 -7.01 2.56
N ILE A 18 -16.12 -6.41 2.80
CA ILE A 18 -15.36 -6.62 4.03
C ILE A 18 -15.15 -5.24 4.66
N PRO A 19 -15.45 -5.06 5.95
CA PRO A 19 -15.24 -3.77 6.61
C PRO A 19 -13.75 -3.44 6.73
N ALA A 20 -13.43 -2.16 6.59
CA ALA A 20 -12.09 -1.64 6.78
C ALA A 20 -12.19 -0.22 7.31
N LYS A 21 -11.18 0.22 8.07
CA LYS A 21 -11.15 1.60 8.57
C LYS A 21 -10.60 2.50 7.48
N LEU A 22 -11.49 3.01 6.63
CA LEU A 22 -11.13 3.88 5.52
C LEU A 22 -10.66 5.24 6.05
N ILE A 23 -9.54 5.71 5.51
CA ILE A 23 -8.99 7.02 5.82
C ILE A 23 -9.16 7.97 4.64
N TYR A 24 -9.11 7.44 3.42
CA TYR A 24 -9.21 8.25 2.21
C TYR A 24 -9.69 7.38 1.05
N ARG A 25 -10.49 7.97 0.18
CA ARG A 25 -10.94 7.29 -1.04
C ARG A 25 -11.21 8.33 -2.12
N ASN A 26 -10.85 8.00 -3.35
CA ASN A 26 -11.25 8.75 -4.53
C ASN A 26 -11.64 7.78 -5.64
N ASP A 27 -11.75 8.25 -6.87
CA ASP A 27 -12.17 7.40 -8.00
C ASP A 27 -11.13 6.38 -8.42
N HIS A 28 -9.93 6.43 -7.87
CA HIS A 28 -8.80 5.61 -8.32
C HIS A 28 -8.22 4.73 -7.23
N VAL A 29 -8.24 5.19 -5.99
CA VAL A 29 -7.58 4.51 -4.88
C VAL A 29 -8.41 4.58 -3.62
N VAL A 30 -8.11 3.68 -2.69
CA VAL A 30 -8.63 3.72 -1.33
C VAL A 30 -7.49 3.46 -0.36
N ALA A 31 -7.49 4.18 0.76
CA ALA A 31 -6.52 4.01 1.84
C ALA A 31 -7.23 3.61 3.12
N PHE A 32 -6.71 2.63 3.81
CA PHE A 32 -7.29 2.13 5.06
C PHE A 32 -6.20 1.65 6.01
N ARG A 33 -6.55 1.53 7.29
CA ARG A 33 -5.59 1.09 8.31
C ARG A 33 -5.34 -0.40 8.21
N ASP A 34 -4.06 -0.78 8.34
CA ASP A 34 -3.69 -2.20 8.45
C ASP A 34 -4.18 -2.73 9.80
N ILE A 35 -4.80 -3.91 9.80
CA ILE A 35 -5.33 -4.52 11.02
C ILE A 35 -4.25 -5.15 11.89
N THR A 36 -3.05 -5.36 11.33
CA THR A 36 -1.88 -5.88 12.06
C THR A 36 -0.71 -4.91 11.87
N PRO A 37 -0.81 -3.71 12.45
CA PRO A 37 0.17 -2.67 12.18
C PRO A 37 1.56 -3.05 12.69
N VAL A 38 2.59 -2.68 11.91
CA VAL A 38 3.99 -2.87 12.27
C VAL A 38 4.67 -1.56 12.65
N ALA A 39 3.92 -0.46 12.64
CA ALA A 39 4.38 0.86 13.05
C ALA A 39 3.20 1.59 13.69
N PRO A 40 3.43 2.66 14.48
CA PRO A 40 2.35 3.44 15.10
C PRO A 40 1.31 3.93 14.08
N GLN A 41 1.77 4.35 12.90
CA GLN A 41 0.90 4.60 11.76
C GLN A 41 1.25 3.59 10.68
N HIS A 42 0.28 2.77 10.29
CA HIS A 42 0.46 1.78 9.24
C HIS A 42 -0.82 1.71 8.42
N LEU A 43 -0.76 2.27 7.23
CA LEU A 43 -1.89 2.32 6.31
C LEU A 43 -1.56 1.58 5.02
N LEU A 44 -2.59 1.13 4.35
CA LEU A 44 -2.47 0.52 3.03
C LEU A 44 -3.17 1.42 2.02
N ILE A 45 -2.53 1.62 0.89
CA ILE A 45 -3.11 2.37 -0.23
C ILE A 45 -3.18 1.42 -1.42
N ILE A 46 -4.38 1.20 -1.92
CA ILE A 46 -4.60 0.26 -3.02
C ILE A 46 -5.36 0.94 -4.16
N PRO A 47 -5.12 0.52 -5.41
CA PRO A 47 -5.97 0.95 -6.51
C PRO A 47 -7.30 0.20 -6.48
N LEU A 48 -8.33 0.81 -7.03
CA LEU A 48 -9.63 0.15 -7.19
C LEU A 48 -9.55 -0.97 -8.22
N LYS A 49 -8.72 -0.78 -9.25
CA LYS A 49 -8.47 -1.79 -10.27
C LYS A 49 -7.60 -2.90 -9.69
N HIS A 50 -7.93 -4.14 -9.98
CA HIS A 50 -7.11 -5.27 -9.57
C HIS A 50 -5.86 -5.38 -10.44
N ILE A 51 -4.70 -5.17 -9.82
CA ILE A 51 -3.37 -5.33 -10.42
C ILE A 51 -2.58 -6.13 -9.40
N ALA A 52 -2.00 -7.26 -9.80
CA ALA A 52 -1.43 -8.20 -8.82
C ALA A 52 -0.19 -7.65 -8.11
N SER A 53 0.72 -7.01 -8.85
CA SER A 53 1.98 -6.51 -8.27
C SER A 53 2.59 -5.42 -9.14
N LEU A 54 3.72 -4.87 -8.71
CA LEU A 54 4.48 -3.93 -9.54
C LEU A 54 4.84 -4.52 -10.91
N ASN A 55 5.11 -5.83 -10.96
CA ASN A 55 5.48 -6.50 -12.20
C ASN A 55 4.32 -6.55 -13.20
N ASP A 56 3.09 -6.39 -12.73
CA ASP A 56 1.90 -6.50 -13.56
C ASP A 56 1.35 -5.14 -13.99
N LEU A 57 2.02 -4.06 -13.62
CA LEU A 57 1.67 -2.72 -14.11
C LEU A 57 1.98 -2.64 -15.60
N ALA A 58 0.99 -2.19 -16.36
CA ALA A 58 1.12 -1.96 -17.79
C ALA A 58 1.25 -0.46 -18.07
N PRO A 59 1.70 -0.04 -19.27
CA PRO A 59 1.77 1.38 -19.60
C PRO A 59 0.44 2.12 -19.42
N GLU A 60 -0.67 1.46 -19.66
CA GLU A 60 -2.00 2.05 -19.45
C GLU A 60 -2.32 2.30 -17.97
N ASP A 61 -1.55 1.72 -17.05
CA ASP A 61 -1.73 1.88 -15.60
C ASP A 61 -0.91 3.03 -15.04
N GLU A 62 -0.20 3.80 -15.88
CA GLU A 62 0.66 4.90 -15.42
C GLU A 62 -0.08 5.89 -14.54
N SER A 63 -1.29 6.26 -14.95
CA SER A 63 -2.14 7.17 -14.18
C SER A 63 -2.48 6.60 -12.81
N ILE A 64 -2.82 5.30 -12.75
CA ILE A 64 -3.15 4.63 -11.49
C ILE A 64 -1.94 4.66 -10.55
N ALA A 65 -0.76 4.37 -11.06
CA ALA A 65 0.47 4.41 -10.27
C ALA A 65 0.71 5.81 -9.69
N GLY A 66 0.52 6.85 -10.50
CA GLY A 66 0.61 8.23 -10.03
C GLY A 66 -0.42 8.54 -8.94
N HIS A 67 -1.64 8.05 -9.08
CA HIS A 67 -2.68 8.27 -8.08
C HIS A 67 -2.32 7.63 -6.73
N ILE A 68 -1.69 6.47 -6.73
CA ILE A 68 -1.22 5.84 -5.49
C ILE A 68 -0.20 6.74 -4.80
N LEU A 69 0.77 7.26 -5.54
CA LEU A 69 1.81 8.12 -4.98
C LEU A 69 1.24 9.44 -4.46
N LEU A 70 0.34 10.05 -5.21
CA LEU A 70 -0.31 11.28 -4.76
C LEU A 70 -1.14 11.05 -3.50
N ALA A 71 -1.86 9.93 -3.44
CA ALA A 71 -2.64 9.57 -2.27
C ALA A 71 -1.76 9.39 -1.03
N ALA A 72 -0.53 8.87 -1.20
CA ALA A 72 0.39 8.71 -0.08
C ALA A 72 0.66 10.03 0.64
N GLY A 73 0.92 11.09 -0.10
CA GLY A 73 1.12 12.42 0.49
C GLY A 73 -0.12 12.96 1.19
N ILE A 74 -1.29 12.76 0.57
CA ILE A 74 -2.57 13.19 1.15
C ILE A 74 -2.84 12.44 2.46
N VAL A 75 -2.69 11.13 2.44
CA VAL A 75 -2.93 10.29 3.63
C VAL A 75 -1.94 10.60 4.73
N ALA A 76 -0.66 10.82 4.38
CA ALA A 76 0.35 11.21 5.36
C ALA A 76 -0.04 12.49 6.09
N GLU A 77 -0.60 13.46 5.38
CA GLU A 77 -1.07 14.69 6.01
C GLU A 77 -2.28 14.42 6.93
N ILE A 78 -3.22 13.61 6.48
CA ILE A 78 -4.41 13.28 7.27
C ILE A 78 -4.02 12.66 8.61
N VAL A 79 -3.03 11.76 8.62
CA VAL A 79 -2.62 11.05 9.84
C VAL A 79 -1.43 11.71 10.55
N GLY A 80 -1.04 12.92 10.13
CA GLY A 80 -0.06 13.72 10.86
C GLY A 80 1.39 13.33 10.68
N LEU A 81 1.76 12.73 9.54
CA LEU A 81 3.12 12.26 9.28
C LEU A 81 3.96 13.19 8.41
N ARG A 82 3.36 14.23 7.88
CA ARG A 82 4.02 15.03 6.86
C ARG A 82 5.34 15.65 7.32
N GLU A 83 5.39 16.19 8.54
CA GLU A 83 6.58 16.85 9.05
C GLU A 83 7.64 15.88 9.54
N SER A 84 7.22 14.84 10.28
CA SER A 84 8.19 13.90 10.87
C SER A 84 8.72 12.90 9.85
N GLY A 85 7.96 12.64 8.80
CA GLY A 85 8.39 11.73 7.76
C GLY A 85 7.72 10.36 7.80
N TYR A 86 7.86 9.64 6.71
CA TYR A 86 7.23 8.33 6.55
C TYR A 86 7.91 7.57 5.42
N ARG A 87 7.62 6.28 5.33
CA ARG A 87 8.06 5.44 4.22
C ARG A 87 6.88 4.88 3.48
N LEU A 88 7.02 4.77 2.18
CA LEU A 88 6.08 4.07 1.33
C LEU A 88 6.78 2.83 0.80
N VAL A 89 6.19 1.66 1.04
CA VAL A 89 6.81 0.38 0.72
C VAL A 89 5.87 -0.44 -0.13
N PHE A 90 6.39 -0.92 -1.26
CA PHE A 90 5.70 -1.92 -2.09
C PHE A 90 6.47 -3.22 -1.99
N ASN A 91 5.81 -4.28 -1.59
CA ASN A 91 6.38 -5.62 -1.59
C ASN A 91 5.93 -6.34 -2.85
N THR A 92 6.87 -6.90 -3.58
CA THR A 92 6.57 -7.62 -4.82
C THR A 92 7.28 -8.98 -4.78
N GLY A 93 6.48 -10.04 -4.89
CA GLY A 93 7.00 -11.39 -4.99
C GLY A 93 7.34 -12.03 -3.65
N GLN A 94 7.87 -13.23 -3.74
CA GLN A 94 8.07 -14.10 -2.59
C GLN A 94 9.14 -13.59 -1.62
N ASP A 95 10.27 -13.14 -2.15
CA ASP A 95 11.38 -12.68 -1.30
C ASP A 95 11.03 -11.40 -0.53
N ALA A 96 10.10 -10.62 -1.04
CA ALA A 96 9.62 -9.41 -0.37
C ALA A 96 8.38 -9.66 0.49
N LEU A 97 7.93 -10.91 0.61
CA LEU A 97 6.79 -11.32 1.44
C LEU A 97 5.47 -10.66 1.01
N GLN A 98 5.25 -10.56 -0.29
CA GLN A 98 3.96 -10.07 -0.76
C GLN A 98 2.87 -11.07 -0.37
N SER A 99 1.95 -10.65 0.50
CA SER A 99 0.93 -11.53 1.07
C SER A 99 -0.40 -11.50 0.31
N VAL A 100 -0.72 -10.39 -0.32
CA VAL A 100 -1.96 -10.22 -1.07
C VAL A 100 -1.62 -9.86 -2.51
N LEU A 101 -2.16 -10.60 -3.47
CA LEU A 101 -1.90 -10.38 -4.91
C LEU A 101 -2.85 -9.32 -5.47
N HIS A 102 -2.78 -8.16 -4.90
CA HIS A 102 -3.40 -6.92 -5.32
C HIS A 102 -2.44 -5.85 -4.88
N ILE A 103 -1.87 -5.12 -5.81
CA ILE A 103 -0.82 -4.14 -5.50
C ILE A 103 -1.25 -3.22 -4.37
N HIS A 104 -0.37 -3.02 -3.41
CA HIS A 104 -0.64 -2.15 -2.28
C HIS A 104 0.65 -1.51 -1.76
N ALA A 105 0.52 -0.27 -1.36
CA ALA A 105 1.59 0.49 -0.74
C ALA A 105 1.36 0.51 0.76
N HIS A 106 2.40 0.16 1.52
CA HIS A 106 2.40 0.35 2.97
C HIS A 106 2.92 1.74 3.27
N LEU A 107 2.11 2.54 3.94
CA LEU A 107 2.53 3.83 4.46
C LEU A 107 2.85 3.65 5.94
N LEU A 108 4.11 3.83 6.30
CA LEU A 108 4.63 3.57 7.64
C LEU A 108 5.20 4.84 8.24
N GLY A 109 4.84 5.11 9.48
CA GLY A 109 5.37 6.29 10.19
C GLY A 109 5.01 6.32 11.65
N GLY A 110 5.35 7.41 12.31
CA GLY A 110 5.07 7.61 13.71
C GLY A 110 6.19 7.16 14.63
N THR A 111 7.29 6.70 14.08
CA THR A 111 8.49 6.34 14.82
C THR A 111 9.71 6.47 13.92
N ARG A 112 10.87 6.58 14.53
CA ARG A 112 12.12 6.60 13.77
C ARG A 112 12.39 5.21 13.22
N MET A 113 12.66 5.14 11.92
CA MET A 113 12.92 3.88 11.23
C MET A 113 14.42 3.75 10.96
N GLY A 114 14.88 2.50 10.88
CA GLY A 114 16.28 2.23 10.61
C GLY A 114 16.63 2.20 9.13
N TRP A 115 17.90 2.10 8.84
CA TRP A 115 18.42 1.90 7.51
C TRP A 115 19.61 0.93 7.61
N PRO A 116 19.74 -0.12 6.77
CA PRO A 116 18.87 -0.47 5.64
C PRO A 116 17.42 -0.75 6.03
N PRO A 117 16.48 -0.75 5.05
CA PRO A 117 15.04 -0.85 5.34
C PRO A 117 14.55 -2.25 5.73
N PHE A 118 15.45 -3.20 5.92
CA PHE A 118 15.11 -4.58 6.30
C PHE A 118 16.08 -5.12 7.33
N SER A 119 15.62 -6.02 8.19
CA SER A 119 16.46 -6.72 9.16
C SER A 119 17.18 -7.88 8.47
N GLY A 120 18.31 -8.31 9.06
CA GLY A 120 19.08 -9.41 8.49
C GLY A 120 19.90 -9.02 7.27
N ALA A 121 20.09 -7.72 7.02
CA ALA A 121 20.85 -7.22 5.87
C ALA A 121 22.27 -7.81 5.83
N ALA A 122 22.87 -8.07 6.98
CA ALA A 122 24.21 -8.64 7.06
C ALA A 122 24.31 -10.04 6.46
N ALA A 123 23.20 -10.74 6.33
CA ALA A 123 23.16 -12.06 5.72
C ALA A 123 23.14 -12.00 4.19
N VAL A 124 22.94 -10.80 3.63
CA VAL A 124 22.88 -10.61 2.18
C VAL A 124 24.26 -10.23 1.67
N HIS A 125 24.77 -11.04 0.79
CA HIS A 125 26.05 -10.78 0.13
C HIS A 125 25.79 -10.61 -1.33
N GLY A 126 25.92 -9.42 -1.72
CA GLY A 126 25.61 -9.03 -3.09
C GLY A 126 26.32 -9.86 -4.09
#